data_4a1401178192a0b63a3ce575112c189e
#
_entry.id   4a1401178192a0b63a3ce575112c189e
#
_cell.length_a   1.000
_cell.length_b   1.000
_cell.length_c   1.000
_cell.angle_alpha   90.00
_cell.angle_beta   90.00
_cell.angle_gamma   90.00
#
_symmetry.space_group_name_H-M   'P 1'
#
loop_
_entity.id
_entity.type
_entity.pdbx_description
1 polymer ?
#
loop_
_entity_poly.entity_id
_entity_poly.type
_entity_poly.pdbx_seq_one_letter_code
_entity_poly.pdbx_strand_id
1 'polypeptide(L)'
;MINFFKKTVKFAAAIPIALSFAIGAAHAEKIKIALAEAPSDELAAFFVALDRARANGLDYEWTAFSDEELAIQAVLSGQMDIGFGTPYAAMQRSKAPLRIIFQLSKLKFFPVTTTKYASLQDL
;
A
#
# COMPACT_ATOMS: atom_id res chain seq x y z
N MET A 1 -47.81 -59.56 44.78
CA MET A 1 -46.40 -59.43 44.29
C MET A 1 -46.45 -58.51 43.07
N ILE A 2 -46.26 -57.20 43.28
CA ILE A 2 -46.51 -56.18 42.31
C ILE A 2 -45.16 -55.55 41.96
N ASN A 3 -44.67 -55.79 40.71
CA ASN A 3 -43.44 -55.21 40.21
C ASN A 3 -43.71 -53.84 39.56
N PHE A 4 -43.23 -52.82 40.23
CA PHE A 4 -43.23 -51.45 39.69
C PHE A 4 -42.10 -51.27 38.71
N PHE A 5 -42.42 -51.15 37.42
CA PHE A 5 -41.50 -50.76 36.40
C PHE A 5 -41.29 -49.23 36.45
N LYS A 6 -40.14 -48.78 36.96
CA LYS A 6 -39.68 -47.37 36.82
C LYS A 6 -39.20 -47.12 35.43
N LYS A 7 -40.00 -46.41 34.62
CA LYS A 7 -39.55 -45.83 33.36
C LYS A 7 -38.70 -44.57 33.63
N THR A 8 -37.40 -44.68 33.42
CA THR A 8 -36.49 -43.54 33.43
C THR A 8 -36.61 -42.79 32.08
N VAL A 9 -37.21 -41.61 32.09
CA VAL A 9 -37.24 -40.70 30.97
C VAL A 9 -35.89 -39.99 30.89
N LYS A 10 -35.09 -40.31 29.90
CA LYS A 10 -33.84 -39.58 29.60
C LYS A 10 -34.22 -38.32 28.87
N PHE A 11 -34.12 -37.19 29.56
CA PHE A 11 -34.16 -35.86 28.93
C PHE A 11 -32.84 -35.66 28.15
N ALA A 12 -32.90 -35.73 26.83
CA ALA A 12 -31.82 -35.32 25.97
C ALA A 12 -31.88 -33.79 25.88
N ALA A 13 -30.99 -33.11 26.61
CA ALA A 13 -30.79 -31.68 26.48
C ALA A 13 -30.11 -31.40 25.13
N ALA A 14 -30.88 -30.92 24.16
CA ALA A 14 -30.34 -30.37 22.93
C ALA A 14 -29.67 -29.04 23.25
N ILE A 15 -28.34 -29.03 23.22
CA ILE A 15 -27.52 -27.80 23.29
C ILE A 15 -27.58 -27.15 21.90
N PRO A 16 -28.17 -25.95 21.73
CA PRO A 16 -28.03 -25.21 20.49
C PRO A 16 -26.59 -24.75 20.38
N ILE A 17 -25.83 -25.32 19.45
CA ILE A 17 -24.53 -24.79 19.01
C ILE A 17 -24.84 -23.50 18.26
N ALA A 18 -24.82 -22.37 18.97
CA ALA A 18 -24.80 -21.07 18.37
C ALA A 18 -23.44 -20.92 17.65
N LEU A 19 -23.42 -21.25 16.36
CA LEU A 19 -22.31 -20.97 15.48
C LEU A 19 -22.24 -19.46 15.33
N SER A 20 -21.54 -18.79 16.25
CA SER A 20 -21.18 -17.40 16.15
C SER A 20 -20.24 -17.28 14.96
N PHE A 21 -20.77 -16.96 13.78
CA PHE A 21 -19.99 -16.40 12.71
C PHE A 21 -19.46 -15.05 13.19
N ALA A 22 -18.31 -15.08 13.84
CA ALA A 22 -17.48 -13.90 13.97
C ALA A 22 -17.06 -13.51 12.53
N ILE A 23 -17.90 -12.71 11.88
CA ILE A 23 -17.48 -11.95 10.70
C ILE A 23 -16.44 -11.00 11.24
N GLY A 24 -15.20 -11.47 11.31
CA GLY A 24 -14.06 -10.60 11.50
C GLY A 24 -14.14 -9.59 10.38
N ALA A 25 -14.47 -8.34 10.70
CA ALA A 25 -14.23 -7.24 9.80
C ALA A 25 -12.75 -7.37 9.42
N ALA A 26 -12.48 -7.85 8.21
CA ALA A 26 -11.15 -7.81 7.64
C ALA A 26 -10.83 -6.31 7.56
N HIS A 27 -10.16 -5.79 8.59
CA HIS A 27 -9.54 -4.50 8.49
C HIS A 27 -8.58 -4.63 7.33
N ALA A 28 -8.92 -4.00 6.20
CA ALA A 28 -7.98 -3.86 5.12
C ALA A 28 -6.72 -3.24 5.72
N GLU A 29 -5.60 -3.96 5.62
CA GLU A 29 -4.33 -3.48 6.13
C GLU A 29 -4.03 -2.14 5.49
N LYS A 30 -3.66 -1.15 6.31
CA LYS A 30 -3.37 0.19 5.86
C LYS A 30 -2.14 0.16 4.95
N ILE A 31 -2.27 0.63 3.72
CA ILE A 31 -1.17 0.70 2.76
C ILE A 31 -0.21 1.84 3.14
N LYS A 32 1.06 1.52 3.28
CA LYS A 32 2.13 2.46 3.62
C LYS A 32 2.87 2.88 2.35
N ILE A 33 2.88 4.17 2.07
CA ILE A 33 3.44 4.73 0.85
C ILE A 33 4.68 5.58 1.19
N ALA A 34 5.82 5.23 0.62
CA ALA A 34 7.05 6.03 0.68
C ALA A 34 7.08 7.01 -0.47
N LEU A 35 7.20 8.29 -0.18
CA LEU A 35 7.46 9.34 -1.16
C LEU A 35 8.96 9.66 -1.17
N ALA A 36 9.56 9.75 -2.35
CA ALA A 36 10.98 10.06 -2.50
C ALA A 36 11.30 11.55 -2.25
N GLU A 37 10.27 12.37 -2.12
CA GLU A 37 10.37 13.82 -1.89
C GLU A 37 9.15 14.34 -1.13
N ALA A 38 9.22 15.59 -0.70
CA ALA A 38 8.07 16.28 -0.15
C ALA A 38 6.96 16.42 -1.21
N PRO A 39 5.68 16.43 -0.79
CA PRO A 39 4.58 16.66 -1.72
C PRO A 39 4.78 17.90 -2.58
N SER A 40 4.65 17.73 -3.89
CA SER A 40 4.79 18.77 -4.90
C SER A 40 3.59 18.78 -5.85
N ASP A 41 3.49 19.77 -6.71
CA ASP A 41 2.46 19.85 -7.75
C ASP A 41 2.56 18.70 -8.77
N GLU A 42 3.74 18.12 -8.97
CA GLU A 42 3.93 16.92 -9.79
C GLU A 42 3.17 15.72 -9.24
N LEU A 43 2.99 15.66 -7.92
CA LEU A 43 2.26 14.59 -7.23
C LEU A 43 0.75 14.88 -7.09
N ALA A 44 0.26 16.04 -7.53
CA ALA A 44 -1.13 16.43 -7.33
C ALA A 44 -2.12 15.39 -7.88
N ALA A 45 -1.89 14.86 -9.09
CA ALA A 45 -2.75 13.84 -9.68
C ALA A 45 -2.75 12.54 -8.86
N PHE A 46 -1.61 12.18 -8.27
CA PHE A 46 -1.48 11.02 -7.40
C PHE A 46 -2.28 11.21 -6.11
N PHE A 47 -2.18 12.36 -5.45
CA PHE A 47 -2.95 12.64 -4.25
C PHE A 47 -4.47 12.68 -4.51
N VAL A 48 -4.90 13.24 -5.63
CA VAL A 48 -6.32 13.20 -6.05
C VAL A 48 -6.79 11.75 -6.24
N ALA A 49 -5.95 10.89 -6.82
CA ALA A 49 -6.27 9.47 -6.97
C ALA A 49 -6.36 8.76 -5.61
N LEU A 50 -5.45 9.07 -4.68
CA LEU A 50 -5.48 8.53 -3.32
C LEU A 50 -6.73 8.96 -2.54
N ASP A 51 -7.16 10.21 -2.66
CA ASP A 51 -8.38 10.70 -2.02
C ASP A 51 -9.64 9.99 -2.55
N ARG A 52 -9.68 9.75 -3.86
CA ARG A 52 -10.75 8.96 -4.47
C ARG A 52 -10.72 7.50 -4.00
N ALA A 53 -9.54 6.91 -3.89
CA ALA A 53 -9.38 5.55 -3.39
C ALA A 53 -9.82 5.44 -1.92
N ARG A 54 -9.51 6.44 -1.09
CA ARG A 54 -9.99 6.52 0.29
C ARG A 54 -11.51 6.61 0.37
N ALA A 55 -12.14 7.39 -0.49
CA ALA A 55 -13.60 7.47 -0.58
C ALA A 55 -14.24 6.11 -0.97
N ASN A 56 -13.48 5.22 -1.62
CA ASN A 56 -13.88 3.86 -1.96
C ASN A 56 -13.42 2.80 -0.94
N GLY A 57 -12.97 3.21 0.25
CA GLY A 57 -12.64 2.30 1.35
C GLY A 57 -11.17 1.88 1.45
N LEU A 58 -10.27 2.44 0.62
CA LEU A 58 -8.84 2.20 0.78
C LEU A 58 -8.31 3.00 1.97
N ASP A 59 -7.68 2.33 2.95
CA ASP A 59 -6.92 3.01 4.00
C ASP A 59 -5.44 3.09 3.62
N TYR A 60 -4.85 4.27 3.77
CA TYR A 60 -3.44 4.48 3.48
C TYR A 60 -2.83 5.55 4.37
N GLU A 61 -1.52 5.47 4.50
CA GLU A 61 -0.67 6.54 5.05
C GLU A 61 0.54 6.74 4.14
N TRP A 62 1.13 7.91 4.19
CA TRP A 62 2.35 8.17 3.44
C TRP A 62 3.41 8.86 4.31
N THR A 63 4.66 8.62 3.95
CA THR A 63 5.83 9.23 4.58
C THR A 63 6.74 9.78 3.49
N ALA A 64 7.11 11.04 3.60
CA ALA A 64 8.13 11.64 2.74
C ALA A 64 9.53 11.38 3.31
N PHE A 65 10.40 10.85 2.49
CA PHE A 65 11.82 10.65 2.79
C PHE A 65 12.64 11.82 2.26
N SER A 66 13.85 11.99 2.79
CA SER A 66 14.74 13.05 2.35
C SER A 66 15.33 12.83 0.96
N ASP A 67 15.33 11.57 0.51
CA ASP A 67 15.82 11.18 -0.81
C ASP A 67 15.18 9.87 -1.27
N GLU A 68 15.36 9.59 -2.55
CA GLU A 68 14.78 8.43 -3.22
C GLU A 68 15.38 7.10 -2.74
N GLU A 69 16.66 7.07 -2.39
CA GLU A 69 17.32 5.83 -1.98
C GLU A 69 16.76 5.33 -0.65
N LEU A 70 16.51 6.22 0.30
CA LEU A 70 15.88 5.90 1.57
C LEU A 70 14.43 5.41 1.37
N ALA A 71 13.67 6.05 0.49
CA ALA A 71 12.31 5.60 0.17
C ALA A 71 12.31 4.18 -0.41
N ILE A 72 13.23 3.89 -1.33
CA ILE A 72 13.37 2.55 -1.93
C ILE A 72 13.82 1.53 -0.90
N GLN A 73 14.76 1.86 -0.02
CA GLN A 73 15.20 0.98 1.06
C GLN A 73 14.08 0.66 2.04
N ALA A 74 13.22 1.63 2.35
CA ALA A 74 12.05 1.41 3.20
C ALA A 74 11.07 0.39 2.57
N VAL A 75 10.90 0.41 1.26
CA VAL A 75 10.10 -0.60 0.54
C VAL A 75 10.81 -1.96 0.54
N LEU A 76 12.10 -2.00 0.25
CA LEU A 76 12.87 -3.25 0.23
C LEU A 76 12.93 -3.95 1.59
N SER A 77 12.94 -3.18 2.68
CA SER A 77 12.93 -3.71 4.04
C SER A 77 11.54 -4.13 4.54
N GLY A 78 10.48 -3.86 3.76
CA GLY A 78 9.10 -4.12 4.17
C GLY A 78 8.54 -3.12 5.18
N GLN A 79 9.20 -2.00 5.42
CA GLN A 79 8.66 -0.91 6.25
C GLN A 79 7.54 -0.15 5.53
N MET A 80 7.64 -0.09 4.21
CA MET A 80 6.65 0.51 3.31
C MET A 80 6.25 -0.49 2.24
N ASP A 81 4.99 -0.41 1.79
CA ASP A 81 4.43 -1.35 0.80
C ASP A 81 4.64 -0.86 -0.63
N ILE A 82 4.60 0.46 -0.84
CA ILE A 82 4.72 1.11 -2.14
C ILE A 82 5.71 2.26 -2.02
N GLY A 83 6.60 2.38 -3.01
CA GLY A 83 7.50 3.52 -3.17
C GLY A 83 7.11 4.35 -4.38
N PHE A 84 7.15 5.67 -4.22
CA PHE A 84 6.98 6.64 -5.29
C PHE A 84 8.32 7.33 -5.57
N GLY A 85 8.83 7.19 -6.79
CA GLY A 85 10.12 7.74 -7.22
C GLY A 85 10.57 7.15 -8.57
N THR A 86 11.84 7.28 -8.90
CA THR A 86 12.46 6.78 -10.13
C THR A 86 13.43 5.63 -9.85
N PRO A 87 12.95 4.43 -9.48
CA PRO A 87 13.75 3.35 -8.90
C PRO A 87 14.70 2.63 -9.87
N TYR A 88 14.83 3.10 -11.12
CA TYR A 88 15.57 2.40 -12.18
C TYR A 88 17.03 2.09 -11.80
N ALA A 89 17.74 3.07 -11.23
CA ALA A 89 19.14 2.90 -10.85
C ALA A 89 19.30 1.88 -9.72
N ALA A 90 18.41 1.89 -8.73
CA ALA A 90 18.42 0.91 -7.65
C ALA A 90 18.10 -0.49 -8.15
N MET A 91 17.09 -0.63 -9.03
CA MET A 91 16.72 -1.91 -9.64
C MET A 91 17.88 -2.51 -10.46
N GLN A 92 18.60 -1.67 -11.21
CA GLN A 92 19.73 -2.14 -12.02
C GLN A 92 20.96 -2.52 -11.18
N ARG A 93 21.32 -1.68 -10.20
CA ARG A 93 22.53 -1.89 -9.39
C ARG A 93 22.39 -3.04 -8.39
N SER A 94 21.28 -3.11 -7.69
CA SER A 94 21.09 -4.08 -6.61
C SER A 94 20.33 -5.33 -7.02
N LYS A 95 19.84 -5.41 -8.28
CA LYS A 95 18.91 -6.47 -8.71
C LYS A 95 17.75 -6.64 -7.73
N ALA A 96 17.32 -5.53 -7.14
CA ALA A 96 16.31 -5.50 -6.11
C ALA A 96 15.00 -6.14 -6.61
N PRO A 97 14.30 -6.92 -5.80
CA PRO A 97 13.04 -7.57 -6.16
C PRO A 97 11.88 -6.57 -6.18
N LEU A 98 12.07 -5.47 -6.88
CA LEU A 98 11.07 -4.42 -7.07
C LEU A 98 10.34 -4.60 -8.40
N ARG A 99 9.09 -4.17 -8.43
CA ARG A 99 8.28 -4.14 -9.64
C ARG A 99 7.67 -2.74 -9.82
N ILE A 100 7.83 -2.17 -11.00
CA ILE A 100 7.11 -0.95 -11.36
C ILE A 100 5.68 -1.35 -11.71
N ILE A 101 4.72 -0.85 -10.94
CA ILE A 101 3.29 -1.16 -11.10
C ILE A 101 2.54 -0.07 -11.87
N PHE A 102 3.07 1.14 -11.89
CA PHE A 102 2.45 2.29 -12.53
C PHE A 102 3.48 3.36 -12.89
N GLN A 103 3.26 4.08 -13.97
CA GLN A 103 4.02 5.27 -14.34
C GLN A 103 3.09 6.49 -14.37
N LEU A 104 3.32 7.45 -13.48
CA LEU A 104 2.44 8.61 -13.33
C LEU A 104 2.58 9.58 -14.51
N SER A 105 3.80 9.86 -14.93
CA SER A 105 4.08 10.83 -16.00
C SER A 105 5.31 10.43 -16.81
N LYS A 106 5.44 11.01 -18.00
CA LYS A 106 6.70 11.01 -18.76
C LYS A 106 7.40 12.32 -18.46
N LEU A 107 8.47 12.25 -17.67
CA LEU A 107 9.30 13.43 -17.42
C LEU A 107 9.98 13.89 -18.71
N LYS A 108 9.94 15.20 -18.96
CA LYS A 108 10.68 15.84 -20.04
C LYS A 108 11.65 16.80 -19.39
N PHE A 109 12.93 16.55 -19.59
CA PHE A 109 13.99 17.45 -19.15
C PHE A 109 14.43 18.33 -20.29
N PHE A 110 14.50 19.62 -20.04
CA PHE A 110 15.00 20.60 -20.99
C PHE A 110 16.23 21.25 -20.37
N PRO A 111 17.41 21.23 -21.06
CA PRO A 111 18.52 22.03 -20.63
C PRO A 111 18.13 23.51 -20.73
N VAL A 112 18.42 24.25 -19.68
CA VAL A 112 18.14 25.69 -19.63
C VAL A 112 19.47 26.40 -19.47
N THR A 113 19.66 27.44 -20.25
CA THR A 113 20.87 28.28 -20.21
C THR A 113 20.50 29.76 -20.28
N THR A 114 21.48 30.62 -20.04
CA THR A 114 21.31 32.06 -20.25
C THR A 114 21.23 32.38 -21.74
N THR A 115 20.73 33.53 -22.07
CA THR A 115 20.62 34.02 -23.48
C THR A 115 21.96 34.16 -24.22
N LYS A 116 23.09 33.97 -23.51
CA LYS A 116 24.44 33.98 -24.07
C LYS A 116 24.68 32.80 -25.04
N TYR A 117 24.01 31.67 -24.81
CA TYR A 117 24.20 30.43 -25.57
C TYR A 117 22.94 30.14 -26.36
N ALA A 118 23.06 30.02 -27.67
CA ALA A 118 21.93 29.74 -28.55
C ALA A 118 21.72 28.22 -28.79
N SER A 119 22.78 27.45 -28.61
CA SER A 119 22.76 25.99 -28.81
C SER A 119 23.69 25.25 -27.84
N LEU A 120 23.60 23.92 -27.82
CA LEU A 120 24.53 23.08 -27.03
C LEU A 120 25.97 23.14 -27.54
N GLN A 121 26.16 23.51 -28.82
CA GLN A 121 27.48 23.65 -29.43
C GLN A 121 28.19 24.91 -28.95
N ASP A 122 27.48 25.83 -28.33
CA ASP A 122 28.06 27.08 -27.82
C ASP A 122 28.60 26.92 -26.38
N LEU A 123 28.38 25.75 -25.75
CA LEU A 123 28.89 25.41 -24.42
C LEU A 123 30.33 24.88 -24.50
#